data_0576134cad5fbe249b103a80d942918b
#
_entry.id   0576134cad5fbe249b103a80d942918b
#
_cell.length_a   1.000
_cell.length_b   1.000
_cell.length_c   1.000
_cell.angle_alpha   90.00
_cell.angle_beta   90.00
_cell.angle_gamma   90.00
#
_symmetry.space_group_name_H-M   'P 1'
#
loop_
_entity.id
_entity.type
_entity.pdbx_description
1 polymer ?
#
loop_
_entity_poly.entity_id
_entity_poly.type
_entity_poly.pdbx_seq_one_letter_code
_entity_poly.pdbx_strand_id
1 'polypeptide(L)' 'MMVIYYLNWNGTMKELHEWEEEQKKMWAKVEGVKVWGIYTPTIPWNRAWLMETDSIDKLFEHSGPRTENIRNTDMVILM' A
#
# COMPACT_ATOMS: atom_id res chain seq x y z
N MET A 1 -0.17 -10.16 11.48
CA MET A 1 1.20 -9.62 11.33
C MET A 1 1.14 -8.20 10.77
N MET A 2 2.13 -7.41 11.11
CA MET A 2 2.24 -6.05 10.58
C MET A 2 3.15 -6.04 9.37
N VAL A 3 2.79 -5.24 8.38
CA VAL A 3 3.52 -5.14 7.12
C VAL A 3 3.63 -3.68 6.73
N ILE A 4 4.81 -3.28 6.26
CA ILE A 4 4.98 -1.97 5.64
C ILE A 4 5.15 -2.20 4.16
N TYR A 5 4.27 -1.60 3.36
CA TYR A 5 4.34 -1.63 1.92
C TYR A 5 4.86 -0.29 1.42
N TYR A 6 6.02 -0.34 0.80
CA TYR A 6 6.69 0.84 0.26
C TYR A 6 6.48 0.94 -1.24
N LEU A 7 6.30 2.16 -1.72
CA LEU A 7 6.24 2.41 -3.15
C LEU A 7 6.82 3.78 -3.49
N ASN A 8 7.18 3.93 -4.75
CA ASN A 8 7.55 5.21 -5.32
C ASN A 8 6.46 5.62 -6.31
N TRP A 9 5.86 6.76 -6.03
CA TRP A 9 4.82 7.34 -6.84
C TRP A 9 5.41 8.40 -7.78
N ASN A 10 5.08 8.32 -9.06
CA ASN A 10 5.63 9.20 -10.11
C ASN A 10 4.54 10.02 -10.80
N GLY A 11 3.41 10.21 -10.17
CA GLY A 11 2.32 11.03 -10.69
C GLY A 11 2.13 12.29 -9.86
N THR A 12 1.03 12.97 -10.07
CA THR A 12 0.66 14.15 -9.28
C THR A 12 0.16 13.70 -7.90
N MET A 13 0.13 14.64 -6.95
CA MET A 13 -0.43 14.38 -5.62
C MET A 13 -1.93 14.11 -5.70
N LYS A 14 -2.62 14.76 -6.63
CA LYS A 14 -4.05 14.51 -6.83
C LYS A 14 -4.30 13.09 -7.27
N GLU A 15 -3.55 12.60 -8.24
CA GLU A 15 -3.65 11.22 -8.71
C GLU A 15 -3.30 10.22 -7.63
N LEU A 16 -2.28 10.53 -6.80
CA LEU A 16 -1.90 9.69 -5.67
C LEU A 16 -3.06 9.56 -4.67
N HIS A 17 -3.67 10.68 -4.30
CA HIS A 17 -4.77 10.67 -3.34
C HIS A 17 -5.99 9.92 -3.87
N GLU A 18 -6.30 10.08 -5.15
CA GLU A 18 -7.39 9.35 -5.79
C GLU A 18 -7.13 7.84 -5.78
N TRP A 19 -5.92 7.43 -6.13
CA TRP A 19 -5.52 6.03 -6.11
C TRP A 19 -5.57 5.46 -4.69
N GLU A 20 -5.08 6.21 -3.70
CA GLU A 20 -5.09 5.78 -2.31
C GLU A 20 -6.50 5.61 -1.77
N GLU A 21 -7.42 6.50 -2.11
CA GLU A 21 -8.80 6.37 -1.68
C GLU A 21 -9.46 5.11 -2.27
N GLU A 22 -9.18 4.80 -3.52
CA GLU A 22 -9.67 3.57 -4.14
C GLU A 22 -9.09 2.33 -3.48
N GLN A 23 -7.79 2.35 -3.17
CA GLN A 23 -7.13 1.24 -2.49
C GLN A 23 -7.69 1.02 -1.09
N LYS A 24 -7.92 2.09 -0.34
CA LYS A 24 -8.54 1.98 0.99
C LYS A 24 -9.91 1.33 0.93
N LYS A 25 -10.72 1.70 -0.05
CA LYS A 25 -12.05 1.11 -0.24
C LYS A 25 -11.95 -0.37 -0.57
N MET A 26 -11.01 -0.73 -1.41
CA MET A 26 -10.78 -2.14 -1.75
C MET A 26 -10.35 -2.94 -0.51
N TRP A 27 -9.36 -2.46 0.22
CA TRP A 27 -8.85 -3.16 1.39
C TRP A 27 -9.88 -3.27 2.51
N ALA A 28 -10.77 -2.28 2.64
CA ALA A 28 -11.84 -2.32 3.63
C ALA A 28 -12.81 -3.49 3.42
N LYS A 29 -12.87 -4.05 2.22
CA LYS A 29 -13.72 -5.18 1.87
C LYS A 29 -13.03 -6.53 2.06
N VAL A 30 -11.74 -6.55 2.32
CA VAL A 30 -10.97 -7.78 2.49
C VAL A 30 -10.92 -8.13 3.97
N GLU A 31 -11.56 -9.24 4.34
CA GLU A 31 -11.54 -9.71 5.72
C GLU A 31 -10.12 -10.09 6.12
N GLY A 32 -9.72 -9.69 7.32
CA GLY A 32 -8.39 -10.01 7.85
C GLY A 32 -7.30 -9.04 7.43
N VAL A 33 -7.65 -7.96 6.73
CA VAL A 33 -6.69 -6.91 6.35
C VAL A 33 -7.16 -5.57 6.91
N LYS A 34 -6.23 -4.81 7.48
CA LYS A 34 -6.50 -3.48 8.01
C LYS A 34 -5.38 -2.53 7.59
N VAL A 35 -5.76 -1.36 7.09
CA VAL A 35 -4.82 -0.28 6.81
C VAL A 35 -4.75 0.61 8.05
N TRP A 36 -3.58 0.67 8.68
CA TRP A 36 -3.37 1.47 9.88
C TRP A 36 -3.04 2.92 9.56
N GLY A 37 -2.30 3.16 8.50
CA GLY A 37 -1.93 4.49 8.12
C GLY A 37 -1.13 4.53 6.84
N ILE A 38 -1.01 5.73 6.27
CA ILE A 38 -0.22 6.00 5.08
C ILE A 38 0.72 7.14 5.42
N TYR A 39 1.99 6.96 5.11
CA TYR A 39 3.05 7.86 5.53
C TYR A 39 3.95 8.23 4.36
N THR A 40 4.62 9.36 4.49
CA THR A 40 5.69 9.75 3.58
C THR A 40 7.02 9.48 4.28
N PRO A 41 7.71 8.39 3.97
CA PRO A 41 9.02 8.11 4.55
C PRO A 41 10.06 9.05 3.96
N THR A 42 11.23 9.12 4.57
CA THR A 42 12.26 10.04 4.11
C THR A 42 12.88 9.60 2.79
N ILE A 43 13.56 8.50 2.75
CA ILE A 43 14.19 7.92 1.57
C ILE A 43 14.44 6.43 1.80
N PRO A 44 14.57 5.62 0.73
CA PRO A 44 14.46 5.97 -0.69
C PRO A 44 13.03 5.98 -1.24
N TRP A 45 12.05 5.66 -0.40
CA TRP A 45 10.67 5.52 -0.81
C TRP A 45 9.90 6.81 -0.54
N ASN A 46 8.98 7.18 -1.42
CA ASN A 46 8.19 8.39 -1.20
C ASN A 46 6.81 8.14 -0.61
N ARG A 47 6.40 6.87 -0.50
CA ARG A 47 5.13 6.52 0.14
C ARG A 47 5.23 5.18 0.86
N ALA A 48 4.59 5.07 2.04
CA ALA A 48 4.57 3.85 2.83
C ALA A 48 3.18 3.61 3.41
N TRP A 49 2.71 2.38 3.28
CA TRP A 49 1.44 1.92 3.85
C TRP A 49 1.73 0.97 5.00
N LEU A 50 1.22 1.30 6.19
CA LEU A 50 1.29 0.39 7.32
C LEU A 50 0.00 -0.42 7.36
N MET A 51 0.13 -1.73 7.24
CA MET A 51 -1.00 -2.63 7.14
C MET A 51 -0.87 -3.78 8.13
N GLU A 52 -2.00 -4.33 8.50
CA GLU A 52 -2.06 -5.55 9.28
C GLU A 52 -2.82 -6.61 8.49
N THR A 53 -2.31 -7.83 8.47
CA THR A 53 -2.97 -8.94 7.79
C THR A 53 -2.82 -10.22 8.59
N ASP A 54 -3.79 -11.12 8.45
CA ASP A 54 -3.70 -12.47 9.00
C ASP A 54 -2.97 -13.41 8.03
N SER A 55 -2.78 -12.99 6.78
CA SER A 55 -2.09 -13.78 5.76
C SER A 55 -1.46 -12.86 4.71
N ILE A 56 -0.17 -13.05 4.44
CA ILE A 56 0.55 -12.33 3.40
C ILE A 56 -0.07 -12.57 2.01
N ASP A 57 -0.60 -13.77 1.79
CA ASP A 57 -1.21 -14.12 0.50
C ASP A 57 -2.36 -13.18 0.16
N LYS A 58 -3.11 -12.72 1.15
CA LYS A 58 -4.21 -11.77 0.93
C LYS A 58 -3.72 -10.46 0.33
N LEU A 59 -2.53 -10.00 0.72
CA LEU A 59 -1.96 -8.76 0.18
C LEU A 59 -1.58 -8.93 -1.29
N PHE A 60 -1.07 -10.10 -1.66
CA PHE A 60 -0.73 -10.38 -3.06
C PHE A 60 -1.95 -10.62 -3.93
N GLU A 61 -2.94 -11.34 -3.41
CA GLU A 61 -4.16 -11.66 -4.16
C GLU A 61 -5.01 -10.44 -4.50
N HIS A 62 -5.04 -9.47 -3.60
CA HIS A 62 -5.91 -8.31 -3.72
C HIS A 62 -5.20 -7.02 -4.11
N SER A 63 -3.89 -7.05 -4.27
CA SER A 63 -3.20 -5.90 -4.85
C SER A 63 -3.64 -5.78 -6.30
N GLY A 64 -4.42 -4.76 -6.60
CA GLY A 64 -4.96 -4.54 -7.94
C GLY A 64 -3.86 -4.29 -8.98
N PRO A 65 -4.24 -4.11 -10.24
CA PRO A 65 -3.26 -3.84 -11.29
C PRO A 65 -2.47 -2.59 -10.93
N ARG A 66 -1.15 -2.67 -11.10
CA ARG A 66 -0.28 -1.53 -10.87
C ARG A 66 -0.60 -0.44 -11.87
N THR A 67 -0.66 0.78 -11.38
CA THR A 67 -0.75 1.93 -12.26
C THR A 67 0.65 2.22 -12.82
N GLU A 68 0.70 2.90 -13.96
CA GLU A 68 1.96 3.33 -14.55
C GLU A 68 2.73 4.32 -13.65
N ASN A 69 2.05 4.90 -12.66
CA ASN A 69 2.65 5.85 -11.72
C ASN A 69 3.43 5.18 -10.59
N ILE A 70 3.29 3.87 -10.42
CA ILE A 70 4.07 3.13 -9.43
C ILE A 70 5.32 2.58 -10.08
N ARG A 71 6.49 3.04 -9.64
CA ARG A 71 7.78 2.66 -10.22
C ARG A 71 8.37 1.43 -9.57
N ASN A 72 8.49 1.47 -8.25
CA ASN A 72 9.12 0.41 -7.48
C ASN A 72 8.24 0.10 -6.29
N THR A 73 8.29 -1.12 -5.82
CA THR A 73 7.59 -1.54 -4.61
C THR A 73 8.47 -2.43 -3.78
N ASP A 74 8.27 -2.40 -2.47
CA ASP A 74 8.91 -3.33 -1.56
C ASP A 74 7.96 -3.57 -0.38
N MET A 75 8.15 -4.68 0.30
CA MET A 75 7.32 -5.04 1.44
C MET A 75 8.20 -5.54 2.57
N VAL A 76 8.02 -4.99 3.75
CA VAL A 76 8.73 -5.40 4.95
C VAL A 76 7.74 -5.98 5.93
N ILE A 77 8.00 -7.20 6.36
CA ILE A 77 7.19 -7.88 7.38
C ILE A 77 7.80 -7.60 8.74
N LEU A 78 6.99 -7.01 9.63
CA LEU A 78 7.40 -6.74 11.00
C LEU A 78 6.97 -7.92 11.88
N MET A 79 7.92 -8.63 12.38
CA MET A 79 7.66 -9.79 13.22
C MET A 79 7.96 -9.53 14.68
#